data_06a5a0a81da5a96a8155952046ce4745
#
_entry.id   06a5a0a81da5a96a8155952046ce4745
#
_cell.length_a   1.000
_cell.length_b   1.000
_cell.length_c   1.000
_cell.angle_alpha   90.00
_cell.angle_beta   90.00
_cell.angle_gamma   90.00
#
_symmetry.space_group_name_H-M   'P 1'
#
loop_
_entity.id
_entity.type
_entity.pdbx_description
1 polymer ?
#
loop_
_entity_poly.entity_id
_entity_poly.type
_entity_poly.pdbx_seq_one_letter_code
_entity_poly.pdbx_strand_id
1 'polypeptide(L)'
;MKKRYIIFLFIFLSFAGVLDACKKIDNMGYRIFTIKENRHRSTTTYNTTKSNYITFKAIFDSSAIYSTDDPNNQYDVNKLYGISDCGCDHQYYSMRLGWRWLNDSLEILWFKHMHGHFTFEKLKTINLNQSYDYTITLEDSSYIICVDGICDTTTRGCDDVYRHYYLYPYFGGDEKAPHDIKIRIK
;
A
#
# COMPACT_ATOMS: atom_id res chain seq x y z
N MET A 1 49.42 -35.20 42.62
CA MET A 1 49.13 -35.01 41.16
C MET A 1 47.80 -34.30 41.03
N LYS A 2 47.78 -33.00 40.70
CA LYS A 2 46.57 -32.19 40.52
C LYS A 2 46.22 -32.17 39.04
N LYS A 3 45.07 -32.76 38.68
CA LYS A 3 44.53 -32.71 37.30
C LYS A 3 43.93 -31.30 37.06
N ARG A 4 44.48 -30.56 36.10
CA ARG A 4 43.91 -29.31 35.59
C ARG A 4 42.92 -29.66 34.50
N TYR A 5 41.64 -29.30 34.71
CA TYR A 5 40.62 -29.35 33.66
C TYR A 5 40.66 -27.99 32.89
N ILE A 6 40.96 -28.07 31.59
CA ILE A 6 40.87 -26.94 30.69
C ILE A 6 39.44 -26.93 30.18
N ILE A 7 38.68 -25.88 30.58
CA ILE A 7 37.33 -25.63 30.08
C ILE A 7 37.47 -24.82 28.81
N PHE A 8 37.17 -25.46 27.65
CA PHE A 8 37.00 -24.76 26.37
C PHE A 8 35.63 -24.07 26.36
N LEU A 9 35.66 -22.75 26.48
CA LEU A 9 34.49 -21.91 26.30
C LEU A 9 34.25 -21.71 24.79
N PHE A 10 33.30 -22.47 24.20
CA PHE A 10 32.84 -22.20 22.84
C PHE A 10 31.94 -20.98 22.86
N ILE A 11 32.46 -19.84 22.42
CA ILE A 11 31.66 -18.65 22.13
C ILE A 11 30.96 -18.89 20.80
N PHE A 12 29.69 -19.25 20.84
CA PHE A 12 28.81 -19.25 19.69
C PHE A 12 28.50 -17.77 19.35
N LEU A 13 29.23 -17.18 18.41
CA LEU A 13 28.81 -15.94 17.77
C LEU A 13 27.61 -16.24 16.87
N SER A 14 26.42 -16.03 17.39
CA SER A 14 25.21 -15.98 16.57
C SER A 14 25.28 -14.70 15.73
N PHE A 15 25.73 -14.85 14.49
CA PHE A 15 25.59 -13.82 13.46
C PHE A 15 24.09 -13.75 13.12
N ALA A 16 23.34 -12.98 13.90
CA ALA A 16 22.01 -12.56 13.51
C ALA A 16 22.17 -11.66 12.29
N GLY A 17 22.11 -12.27 11.11
CA GLY A 17 22.05 -11.52 9.86
C GLY A 17 20.81 -10.66 9.90
N VAL A 18 20.97 -9.37 10.13
CA VAL A 18 19.97 -8.37 9.86
C VAL A 18 19.77 -8.44 8.35
N LEU A 19 18.74 -9.17 7.92
CA LEU A 19 18.21 -9.08 6.58
C LEU A 19 17.57 -7.68 6.49
N ASP A 20 18.42 -6.69 6.27
CA ASP A 20 18.00 -5.38 5.80
C ASP A 20 17.25 -5.64 4.49
N ALA A 21 15.91 -5.55 4.55
CA ALA A 21 15.07 -5.71 3.37
C ALA A 21 15.42 -4.53 2.45
N CYS A 22 16.44 -4.74 1.61
CA CYS A 22 16.98 -3.76 0.70
C CYS A 22 15.80 -3.23 -0.13
N LYS A 23 15.38 -1.99 0.16
CA LYS A 23 14.30 -1.32 -0.59
C LYS A 23 14.75 -1.27 -2.05
N LYS A 24 14.16 -2.11 -2.89
CA LYS A 24 14.52 -2.18 -4.30
C LYS A 24 14.07 -0.89 -4.98
N ILE A 25 15.03 -0.02 -5.29
CA ILE A 25 14.81 1.24 -6.01
C ILE A 25 15.31 1.01 -7.44
N ASP A 26 14.51 1.39 -8.43
CA ASP A 26 14.91 1.33 -9.83
C ASP A 26 15.81 2.52 -10.22
N ASN A 27 16.30 2.50 -11.46
CA ASN A 27 17.19 3.54 -12.00
C ASN A 27 16.49 4.91 -12.19
N MET A 28 15.16 4.98 -12.12
CA MET A 28 14.37 6.21 -12.17
C MET A 28 14.01 6.73 -10.78
N GLY A 29 14.46 6.07 -9.72
CA GLY A 29 14.24 6.44 -8.32
C GLY A 29 12.88 6.00 -7.77
N TYR A 30 12.18 5.07 -8.43
CA TYR A 30 10.95 4.48 -7.91
C TYR A 30 11.28 3.33 -6.96
N ARG A 31 10.62 3.32 -5.81
CA ARG A 31 10.59 2.14 -4.94
C ARG A 31 9.66 1.09 -5.54
N ILE A 32 10.14 -0.14 -5.68
CA ILE A 32 9.35 -1.26 -6.18
C ILE A 32 8.69 -1.95 -5.01
N PHE A 33 7.35 -1.94 -4.99
CA PHE A 33 6.55 -2.74 -4.08
C PHE A 33 6.11 -4.01 -4.82
N THR A 34 6.34 -5.17 -4.22
CA THR A 34 5.90 -6.45 -4.78
C THR A 34 4.93 -7.11 -3.82
N ILE A 35 3.68 -7.28 -4.27
CA ILE A 35 2.74 -8.16 -3.62
C ILE A 35 3.03 -9.56 -4.18
N LYS A 36 3.54 -10.43 -3.32
CA LYS A 36 3.92 -11.79 -3.74
C LYS A 36 2.68 -12.63 -4.00
N GLU A 37 2.81 -13.58 -4.93
CA GLU A 37 1.83 -14.64 -5.15
C GLU A 37 1.37 -15.25 -3.82
N ASN A 38 0.08 -15.53 -3.70
CA ASN A 38 -0.57 -16.04 -2.49
C ASN A 38 -0.43 -15.14 -1.25
N ARG A 39 -0.23 -13.83 -1.44
CA ARG A 39 -0.17 -12.83 -0.38
C ARG A 39 -1.10 -11.64 -0.68
N HIS A 40 -1.50 -10.95 0.37
CA HIS A 40 -2.21 -9.67 0.28
C HIS A 40 -1.26 -8.47 0.35
N ARG A 41 -0.17 -8.54 1.13
CA ARG A 41 0.65 -7.39 1.52
C ARG A 41 1.94 -7.32 0.74
N SER A 42 2.32 -6.11 0.35
CA SER A 42 3.66 -5.81 -0.19
C SER A 42 4.71 -5.55 0.91
N THR A 43 4.29 -5.17 2.12
CA THR A 43 5.15 -4.90 3.28
C THR A 43 4.37 -5.07 4.58
N THR A 44 5.09 -5.31 5.67
CA THR A 44 4.55 -5.35 7.05
C THR A 44 4.90 -4.11 7.87
N THR A 45 5.70 -3.18 7.30
CA THR A 45 6.17 -1.99 8.00
C THR A 45 5.29 -0.80 7.66
N TYR A 46 4.90 -0.03 8.68
CA TYR A 46 4.17 1.23 8.54
C TYR A 46 5.05 2.38 9.03
N ASN A 47 5.13 3.44 8.23
CA ASN A 47 5.77 4.69 8.62
C ASN A 47 4.70 5.69 9.02
N THR A 48 4.99 6.52 10.03
CA THR A 48 4.06 7.54 10.51
C THR A 48 4.35 8.91 9.91
N THR A 49 3.31 9.74 9.82
CA THR A 49 3.39 11.13 9.37
C THR A 49 2.39 12.00 10.15
N LYS A 50 2.61 13.31 10.10
CA LYS A 50 1.64 14.33 10.54
C LYS A 50 1.14 15.17 9.36
N SER A 51 1.54 14.80 8.13
CA SER A 51 1.13 15.53 6.94
C SER A 51 -0.34 15.26 6.64
N ASN A 52 -1.10 16.31 6.39
CA ASN A 52 -2.45 16.26 5.85
C ASN A 52 -2.48 16.24 4.32
N TYR A 53 -1.32 16.07 3.68
CA TYR A 53 -1.16 16.03 2.23
C TYR A 53 -0.18 14.93 1.84
N ILE A 54 -0.61 14.08 0.88
CA ILE A 54 0.22 13.04 0.28
C ILE A 54 0.27 13.29 -1.21
N THR A 55 1.47 13.31 -1.77
CA THR A 55 1.69 13.28 -3.21
C THR A 55 2.68 12.18 -3.56
N PHE A 56 2.44 11.49 -4.66
CA PHE A 56 3.32 10.46 -5.17
C PHE A 56 3.07 10.21 -6.65
N LYS A 57 4.03 9.55 -7.29
CA LYS A 57 3.88 9.00 -8.64
C LYS A 57 3.82 7.49 -8.56
N ALA A 58 2.99 6.86 -9.40
CA ALA A 58 2.98 5.41 -9.50
C ALA A 58 2.94 4.95 -10.95
N ILE A 59 3.53 3.77 -11.16
CA ILE A 59 3.56 3.06 -12.45
C ILE A 59 3.17 1.61 -12.19
N PHE A 60 2.18 1.13 -12.93
CA PHE A 60 1.81 -0.28 -13.00
C PHE A 60 2.38 -0.89 -14.27
N ASP A 61 2.97 -2.09 -14.18
CA ASP A 61 3.36 -2.87 -15.34
C ASP A 61 2.32 -3.96 -15.64
N SER A 62 2.61 -4.84 -16.59
CA SER A 62 1.70 -5.92 -17.00
C SER A 62 1.37 -6.90 -15.87
N SER A 63 2.10 -6.90 -14.77
CA SER A 63 1.76 -7.73 -13.60
C SER A 63 0.48 -7.27 -12.88
N ALA A 64 -0.04 -6.08 -13.21
CA ALA A 64 -1.34 -5.61 -12.71
C ALA A 64 -2.53 -6.22 -13.47
N ILE A 65 -2.29 -6.96 -14.53
CA ILE A 65 -3.31 -7.75 -15.24
C ILE A 65 -3.50 -9.05 -14.47
N TYR A 66 -4.71 -9.27 -13.97
CA TYR A 66 -5.03 -10.49 -13.22
C TYR A 66 -6.47 -10.93 -13.46
N SER A 67 -6.73 -12.19 -13.16
CA SER A 67 -8.07 -12.75 -13.01
C SER A 67 -8.18 -13.41 -11.64
N THR A 68 -9.36 -13.32 -11.05
CA THR A 68 -9.71 -13.98 -9.79
C THR A 68 -10.27 -15.36 -10.04
N ASP A 69 -10.19 -16.26 -9.06
CA ASP A 69 -10.76 -17.60 -9.13
C ASP A 69 -12.31 -17.52 -9.10
N ASP A 70 -12.86 -16.67 -8.21
CA ASP A 70 -14.29 -16.31 -8.22
C ASP A 70 -14.48 -15.02 -9.04
N PRO A 71 -15.26 -15.04 -10.15
CA PRO A 71 -15.52 -13.85 -10.96
C PRO A 71 -16.11 -12.66 -10.20
N ASN A 72 -16.80 -12.89 -9.08
CA ASN A 72 -17.33 -11.81 -8.26
C ASN A 72 -16.21 -11.00 -7.58
N ASN A 73 -15.11 -11.65 -7.22
CA ASN A 73 -13.95 -11.00 -6.60
C ASN A 73 -13.15 -10.12 -7.57
N GLN A 74 -13.42 -10.23 -8.89
CA GLN A 74 -12.82 -9.34 -9.89
C GLN A 74 -13.23 -7.87 -9.69
N TYR A 75 -14.36 -7.63 -9.03
CA TYR A 75 -14.86 -6.28 -8.68
C TYR A 75 -14.22 -5.71 -7.42
N ASP A 76 -13.48 -6.50 -6.67
CA ASP A 76 -12.81 -6.05 -5.45
C ASP A 76 -11.76 -4.98 -5.73
N VAL A 77 -11.64 -4.04 -4.79
CA VAL A 77 -10.68 -2.95 -4.92
C VAL A 77 -9.39 -3.30 -4.19
N ASN A 78 -8.30 -3.46 -4.94
CA ASN A 78 -6.94 -3.49 -4.41
C ASN A 78 -6.55 -2.09 -3.93
N LYS A 79 -5.62 -2.01 -2.99
CA LYS A 79 -5.17 -0.72 -2.44
C LYS A 79 -3.79 -0.38 -2.99
N LEU A 80 -3.64 0.84 -3.50
CA LEU A 80 -2.39 1.36 -4.04
C LEU A 80 -1.55 2.00 -2.94
N TYR A 81 -2.03 3.11 -2.40
CA TYR A 81 -1.32 3.87 -1.39
C TYR A 81 -2.29 4.82 -0.68
N GLY A 82 -2.00 5.20 0.56
CA GLY A 82 -2.83 6.14 1.29
C GLY A 82 -2.43 6.28 2.75
N ILE A 83 -3.38 6.62 3.58
CA ILE A 83 -3.16 7.04 4.94
C ILE A 83 -4.29 6.56 5.87
N SER A 84 -3.92 6.15 7.10
CA SER A 84 -4.89 6.05 8.20
C SER A 84 -5.30 7.45 8.65
N ASP A 85 -6.45 7.61 9.29
CA ASP A 85 -6.91 8.92 9.73
C ASP A 85 -7.54 8.88 11.13
N CYS A 86 -7.87 10.05 11.66
CA CYS A 86 -8.54 10.26 12.94
C CYS A 86 -7.83 9.59 14.14
N GLY A 87 -6.51 9.34 14.05
CA GLY A 87 -5.76 8.64 15.09
C GLY A 87 -6.17 7.19 15.31
N CYS A 88 -6.97 6.61 14.39
CA CYS A 88 -7.57 5.29 14.51
C CYS A 88 -6.89 4.24 13.64
N ASP A 89 -7.30 2.98 13.82
CA ASP A 89 -6.96 1.91 12.88
C ASP A 89 -7.52 2.21 11.48
N HIS A 90 -6.78 1.82 10.46
CA HIS A 90 -7.12 2.12 9.06
C HIS A 90 -8.39 1.41 8.54
N GLN A 91 -8.88 0.39 9.24
CA GLN A 91 -10.17 -0.23 8.93
C GLN A 91 -11.33 0.57 9.54
N TYR A 92 -11.03 1.49 10.47
CA TYR A 92 -12.04 2.36 11.06
C TYR A 92 -12.08 3.73 10.37
N TYR A 93 -10.89 4.35 10.14
CA TYR A 93 -10.74 5.57 9.34
C TYR A 93 -9.50 5.52 8.45
N SER A 94 -9.69 5.64 7.16
CA SER A 94 -8.59 5.80 6.21
C SER A 94 -9.06 6.33 4.86
N MET A 95 -8.14 6.97 4.14
CA MET A 95 -8.30 7.30 2.73
C MET A 95 -7.15 6.68 1.94
N ARG A 96 -7.47 5.96 0.88
CA ARG A 96 -6.51 5.30 -0.02
C ARG A 96 -6.91 5.51 -1.47
N LEU A 97 -5.93 5.59 -2.34
CA LEU A 97 -6.13 5.26 -3.73
C LEU A 97 -6.17 3.73 -3.86
N GLY A 98 -7.12 3.26 -4.62
CA GLY A 98 -7.31 1.85 -4.96
C GLY A 98 -7.12 1.62 -6.45
N TRP A 99 -7.05 0.37 -6.84
CA TRP A 99 -6.95 -0.05 -8.23
C TRP A 99 -7.58 -1.43 -8.43
N ARG A 100 -8.00 -1.71 -9.67
CA ARG A 100 -8.38 -3.06 -10.09
C ARG A 100 -8.22 -3.22 -11.61
N TRP A 101 -8.00 -4.44 -12.04
CA TRP A 101 -8.07 -4.80 -13.44
C TRP A 101 -9.48 -5.29 -13.74
N LEU A 102 -10.22 -4.56 -14.56
CA LEU A 102 -11.61 -4.88 -14.87
C LEU A 102 -11.91 -4.52 -16.33
N ASN A 103 -12.56 -5.44 -17.08
CA ASN A 103 -12.91 -5.25 -18.49
C ASN A 103 -11.72 -4.76 -19.33
N ASP A 104 -10.59 -5.49 -19.26
CA ASP A 104 -9.34 -5.21 -19.97
C ASP A 104 -8.79 -3.79 -19.73
N SER A 105 -9.07 -3.20 -18.59
CA SER A 105 -8.61 -1.88 -18.22
C SER A 105 -8.18 -1.78 -16.76
N LEU A 106 -7.17 -0.93 -16.52
CA LEU A 106 -6.71 -0.62 -15.17
C LEU A 106 -7.48 0.59 -14.65
N GLU A 107 -8.36 0.34 -13.69
CA GLU A 107 -9.15 1.37 -13.04
C GLU A 107 -8.46 1.86 -11.78
N ILE A 108 -8.42 3.18 -11.57
CA ILE A 108 -8.05 3.84 -10.32
C ILE A 108 -9.30 4.36 -9.63
N LEU A 109 -9.36 4.09 -8.34
CA LEU A 109 -10.49 4.43 -7.48
C LEU A 109 -9.97 5.15 -6.22
N TRP A 110 -10.83 5.90 -5.54
CA TRP A 110 -10.60 6.16 -4.12
C TRP A 110 -11.31 5.09 -3.28
N PHE A 111 -10.75 4.78 -2.12
CA PHE A 111 -11.27 3.79 -1.19
C PHE A 111 -11.14 4.35 0.23
N LYS A 112 -12.28 4.57 0.85
CA LYS A 112 -12.40 5.19 2.17
C LYS A 112 -12.98 4.21 3.18
N HIS A 113 -12.40 4.18 4.40
CA HIS A 113 -13.09 3.70 5.58
C HIS A 113 -13.56 4.88 6.43
N MET A 114 -14.78 4.80 6.90
CA MET A 114 -15.38 5.75 7.84
C MET A 114 -16.33 5.01 8.78
N HIS A 115 -16.08 5.11 10.10
CA HIS A 115 -16.82 4.35 11.13
C HIS A 115 -16.80 2.82 10.90
N GLY A 116 -15.72 2.28 10.36
CA GLY A 116 -15.60 0.84 10.06
C GLY A 116 -16.30 0.37 8.78
N HIS A 117 -17.03 1.26 8.11
CA HIS A 117 -17.66 0.98 6.81
C HIS A 117 -16.76 1.47 5.69
N PHE A 118 -16.70 0.74 4.58
CA PHE A 118 -15.96 1.19 3.41
C PHE A 118 -16.89 1.68 2.30
N THR A 119 -16.40 2.66 1.56
CA THR A 119 -16.98 3.15 0.31
C THR A 119 -15.87 3.40 -0.68
N PHE A 120 -16.17 3.31 -1.97
CA PHE A 120 -15.20 3.59 -3.03
C PHE A 120 -15.91 4.09 -4.28
N GLU A 121 -15.17 4.81 -5.12
CA GLU A 121 -15.65 5.25 -6.42
C GLU A 121 -14.52 5.32 -7.43
N LYS A 122 -14.84 5.09 -8.71
CA LYS A 122 -13.88 5.16 -9.80
C LYS A 122 -13.55 6.61 -10.13
N LEU A 123 -12.25 6.91 -10.19
CA LEU A 123 -11.74 8.22 -10.62
C LEU A 123 -11.34 8.23 -12.10
N LYS A 124 -10.55 7.25 -12.52
CA LYS A 124 -9.91 7.27 -13.84
C LYS A 124 -9.54 5.87 -14.29
N THR A 125 -9.55 5.64 -15.59
CA THR A 125 -8.84 4.54 -16.22
C THR A 125 -7.45 5.01 -16.66
N ILE A 126 -6.41 4.22 -16.42
CA ILE A 126 -5.02 4.55 -16.74
C ILE A 126 -4.37 3.45 -17.60
N ASN A 127 -3.26 3.82 -18.26
CA ASN A 127 -2.47 2.89 -19.07
C ASN A 127 -1.36 2.25 -18.23
N LEU A 128 -1.04 1.00 -18.55
CA LEU A 128 0.14 0.31 -18.01
C LEU A 128 1.43 0.99 -18.50
N ASN A 129 2.49 0.86 -17.71
CA ASN A 129 3.83 1.37 -17.99
C ASN A 129 3.93 2.90 -18.14
N GLN A 130 2.89 3.64 -17.78
CA GLN A 130 2.85 5.10 -17.74
C GLN A 130 2.87 5.59 -16.30
N SER A 131 3.60 6.68 -16.04
CA SER A 131 3.61 7.35 -14.74
C SER A 131 2.44 8.31 -14.64
N TYR A 132 1.75 8.28 -13.49
CA TYR A 132 0.66 9.18 -13.15
C TYR A 132 0.94 9.84 -11.81
N ASP A 133 0.48 11.09 -11.67
CA ASP A 133 0.55 11.85 -10.42
C ASP A 133 -0.70 11.59 -9.57
N TYR A 134 -0.49 11.36 -8.28
CA TYR A 134 -1.56 11.08 -7.32
C TYR A 134 -1.45 12.00 -6.13
N THR A 135 -2.58 12.50 -5.65
CA THR A 135 -2.64 13.28 -4.41
C THR A 135 -3.82 12.86 -3.54
N ILE A 136 -3.63 12.97 -2.23
CA ILE A 136 -4.68 12.89 -1.22
C ILE A 136 -4.47 14.09 -0.30
N THR A 137 -5.46 14.95 -0.19
CA THR A 137 -5.48 16.08 0.75
C THR A 137 -6.55 15.84 1.80
N LEU A 138 -6.20 16.03 3.06
CA LEU A 138 -7.09 15.96 4.20
C LEU A 138 -7.45 17.38 4.60
N GLU A 139 -8.68 17.78 4.29
CA GLU A 139 -9.28 19.03 4.76
C GLU A 139 -10.05 18.76 6.07
N ASP A 140 -10.59 19.79 6.72
CA ASP A 140 -11.26 19.67 8.02
C ASP A 140 -12.43 18.66 7.98
N SER A 141 -13.23 18.66 6.91
CA SER A 141 -14.42 17.82 6.78
C SER A 141 -14.46 16.97 5.51
N SER A 142 -13.39 16.97 4.72
CA SER A 142 -13.35 16.29 3.43
C SER A 142 -11.98 15.75 3.08
N TYR A 143 -11.97 14.74 2.22
CA TYR A 143 -10.80 14.31 1.47
C TYR A 143 -10.94 14.82 0.04
N ILE A 144 -9.87 15.38 -0.50
CA ILE A 144 -9.73 15.68 -1.94
C ILE A 144 -8.72 14.70 -2.52
N ILE A 145 -9.14 13.92 -3.51
CA ILE A 145 -8.34 12.86 -4.10
C ILE A 145 -8.19 13.12 -5.60
N CYS A 146 -6.95 13.16 -6.10
CA CYS A 146 -6.70 13.45 -7.51
C CYS A 146 -5.78 12.41 -8.16
N VAL A 147 -6.01 12.19 -9.45
CA VAL A 147 -5.15 11.43 -10.36
C VAL A 147 -4.94 12.24 -11.63
N ASP A 148 -3.72 12.73 -11.89
CA ASP A 148 -3.40 13.59 -13.03
C ASP A 148 -4.40 14.75 -13.23
N GLY A 149 -4.72 15.47 -12.16
CA GLY A 149 -5.61 16.62 -12.17
C GLY A 149 -7.11 16.30 -12.25
N ILE A 150 -7.50 15.04 -12.41
CA ILE A 150 -8.90 14.61 -12.24
C ILE A 150 -9.11 14.36 -10.75
N CYS A 151 -9.99 15.15 -10.13
CA CYS A 151 -10.21 15.15 -8.70
C CYS A 151 -11.65 14.80 -8.33
N ASP A 152 -11.78 14.18 -7.15
CA ASP A 152 -13.05 13.98 -6.48
C ASP A 152 -12.94 14.38 -5.01
N THR A 153 -14.07 14.65 -4.37
CA THR A 153 -14.15 15.08 -2.98
C THR A 153 -15.19 14.24 -2.25
N THR A 154 -14.78 13.71 -1.08
CA THR A 154 -15.67 12.92 -0.23
C THR A 154 -15.52 13.32 1.24
N THR A 155 -16.53 13.02 2.04
CA THR A 155 -16.55 13.37 3.49
C THR A 155 -15.43 12.71 4.26
N ARG A 156 -14.86 13.45 5.22
CA ARG A 156 -13.92 13.00 6.25
C ARG A 156 -14.64 12.88 7.59
N GLY A 157 -14.24 11.92 8.41
CA GLY A 157 -14.92 11.61 9.67
C GLY A 157 -14.38 12.34 10.90
N CYS A 158 -13.37 13.21 10.75
CA CYS A 158 -12.79 14.01 11.83
C CYS A 158 -12.19 15.30 11.25
N ASP A 159 -12.04 16.32 12.10
CA ASP A 159 -11.54 17.67 11.80
C ASP A 159 -10.16 17.96 12.37
N ASP A 160 -9.63 17.09 13.23
CA ASP A 160 -8.34 17.27 13.88
C ASP A 160 -7.15 16.77 13.03
N VAL A 161 -5.96 17.36 13.32
CA VAL A 161 -4.69 16.88 12.78
C VAL A 161 -4.13 15.79 13.70
N TYR A 162 -4.31 14.56 13.31
CA TYR A 162 -3.82 13.39 14.01
C TYR A 162 -2.45 12.92 13.51
N ARG A 163 -1.86 12.00 14.26
CA ARG A 163 -0.74 11.23 13.76
C ARG A 163 -1.27 10.09 12.91
N HIS A 164 -0.90 10.12 11.63
CA HIS A 164 -1.27 9.14 10.63
C HIS A 164 -0.16 8.12 10.41
N TYR A 165 -0.48 7.01 9.74
CA TYR A 165 0.53 6.13 9.15
C TYR A 165 0.20 5.82 7.70
N TYR A 166 1.24 5.68 6.88
CA TYR A 166 1.10 5.36 5.45
C TYR A 166 0.62 3.91 5.26
N LEU A 167 -0.27 3.74 4.31
CA LEU A 167 -0.81 2.46 3.89
C LEU A 167 -0.24 2.11 2.51
N TYR A 168 0.38 0.96 2.42
CA TYR A 168 1.12 0.50 1.25
C TYR A 168 0.30 -0.44 0.38
N PRO A 169 0.80 -0.80 -0.85
CA PRO A 169 0.08 -1.68 -1.75
C PRO A 169 -0.35 -2.99 -1.09
N TYR A 170 -1.62 -3.32 -1.36
CA TYR A 170 -2.31 -4.47 -0.79
C TYR A 170 -3.29 -5.03 -1.82
N PHE A 171 -3.23 -6.33 -2.11
CA PHE A 171 -4.23 -7.02 -2.92
C PHE A 171 -5.46 -7.24 -2.06
N GLY A 172 -6.59 -6.68 -2.47
CA GLY A 172 -7.80 -6.57 -1.66
C GLY A 172 -8.78 -7.71 -1.88
N GLY A 173 -9.88 -7.64 -1.10
CA GLY A 173 -10.94 -8.65 -1.16
C GLY A 173 -10.57 -9.95 -0.46
N ASP A 174 -11.29 -11.00 -0.81
CA ASP A 174 -11.18 -12.32 -0.18
C ASP A 174 -10.03 -13.15 -0.77
N GLU A 175 -9.65 -12.87 -2.02
CA GLU A 175 -8.57 -13.61 -2.68
C GLU A 175 -7.21 -12.94 -2.50
N LYS A 176 -6.18 -13.77 -2.52
CA LYS A 176 -4.78 -13.35 -2.52
C LYS A 176 -4.31 -13.10 -3.96
N ALA A 177 -3.20 -12.37 -4.10
CA ALA A 177 -2.61 -12.11 -5.41
C ALA A 177 -2.35 -13.42 -6.16
N PRO A 178 -2.85 -13.57 -7.40
CA PRO A 178 -2.72 -14.81 -8.17
C PRO A 178 -1.31 -15.04 -8.72
N HIS A 179 -0.49 -14.00 -8.72
CA HIS A 179 0.94 -14.00 -9.10
C HIS A 179 1.64 -12.80 -8.46
N ASP A 180 2.94 -12.67 -8.63
CA ASP A 180 3.69 -11.49 -8.18
C ASP A 180 3.22 -10.23 -8.89
N ILE A 181 2.68 -9.27 -8.15
CA ILE A 181 2.24 -7.96 -8.68
C ILE A 181 3.24 -6.89 -8.25
N LYS A 182 3.77 -6.14 -9.21
CA LYS A 182 4.78 -5.10 -8.98
C LYS A 182 4.20 -3.71 -9.26
N ILE A 183 4.36 -2.83 -8.27
CA ILE A 183 3.95 -1.44 -8.38
C ILE A 183 5.14 -0.57 -8.03
N ARG A 184 5.48 0.39 -8.90
CA ARG A 184 6.56 1.34 -8.68
C ARG A 184 5.98 2.63 -8.14
N ILE A 185 6.48 3.12 -6.99
CA ILE A 185 5.99 4.34 -6.31
C ILE A 185 7.18 5.25 -5.98
N LYS A 186 7.04 6.55 -6.27
CA LYS A 186 8.04 7.58 -5.99
C LYS A 186 7.42 8.79 -5.32
#